data_55474b416fd80e5944ad89f052819699
#
_entry.id   55474b416fd80e5944ad89f052819699
#
_cell.length_a   1.000
_cell.length_b   1.000
_cell.length_c   1.000
_cell.angle_alpha   90.00
_cell.angle_beta   90.00
_cell.angle_gamma   90.00
#
_symmetry.space_group_name_H-M   'P 1'
#
loop_
_entity.id
_entity.type
_entity.pdbx_description
1 polymer ?
#
loop_
_entity_poly.entity_id
_entity_poly.type
_entity_poly.pdbx_seq_one_letter_code
_entity_poly.pdbx_strand_id
1 'polypeptide(L)'
;MFEGDDAQGIDSVFVLGNGPSRKNIDISKLDGTVIGCNACYRDFTPDVICATDAGIMSDIIESGYDGQCYFTHNSWNLLPEEAYDPLANGTEHTTYRRFDSEYFVYISGLAANCIETKSYIIWVPKGMENKIKNIGEEVLEWSTGTSALHIACRDFTCNDYEKVYLLGFDHHNNYYDNIYTDTEHYFSKDSKRVDGWKAEYNNWDKQIFKVIEEHPALQFVWINYRGDDFPKLPNLFSKDETEIWQA
;
A
#
# COMPACT_ATOMS: atom_id res chain seq x y z
N MET A 1 38.45 25.84 -11.63
CA MET A 1 37.59 26.36 -10.57
C MET A 1 36.22 25.80 -10.85
N PHE A 2 35.92 24.61 -10.32
CA PHE A 2 34.61 23.97 -10.41
C PHE A 2 33.97 24.22 -9.04
N GLU A 3 33.17 25.28 -8.97
CA GLU A 3 32.22 25.48 -7.89
C GLU A 3 30.93 24.80 -8.31
N GLY A 4 30.40 23.99 -7.43
CA GLY A 4 29.08 23.38 -7.59
C GLY A 4 29.01 21.99 -6.97
N ASP A 5 29.43 21.82 -5.72
CA ASP A 5 28.90 20.78 -4.85
C ASP A 5 27.46 21.21 -4.43
N ASP A 6 26.52 21.04 -5.34
CA ASP A 6 25.16 20.80 -4.94
C ASP A 6 25.17 19.41 -4.29
N ALA A 7 25.26 19.40 -2.97
CA ALA A 7 24.93 18.23 -2.17
C ALA A 7 23.46 17.91 -2.50
N GLN A 8 23.23 17.05 -3.50
CA GLN A 8 21.94 16.43 -3.71
C GLN A 8 21.60 15.74 -2.41
N GLY A 9 20.58 16.23 -1.74
CA GLY A 9 20.09 15.64 -0.52
C GLY A 9 19.88 14.15 -0.76
N ILE A 10 20.22 13.33 0.21
CA ILE A 10 19.98 11.88 0.15
C ILE A 10 18.47 11.72 0.04
N ASP A 11 18.00 11.32 -1.14
CA ASP A 11 16.56 11.12 -1.36
C ASP A 11 16.08 10.03 -0.41
N SER A 12 15.17 10.38 0.48
CA SER A 12 14.57 9.47 1.45
C SER A 12 13.24 8.96 0.92
N VAL A 13 12.99 7.67 1.11
CA VAL A 13 11.69 7.05 0.80
C VAL A 13 11.05 6.59 2.11
N PHE A 14 9.81 7.01 2.35
CA PHE A 14 9.04 6.68 3.54
C PHE A 14 7.92 5.73 3.19
N VAL A 15 7.98 4.51 3.73
CA VAL A 15 6.93 3.49 3.56
C VAL A 15 6.05 3.47 4.80
N LEU A 16 4.77 3.76 4.62
CA LEU A 16 3.81 3.90 5.71
C LEU A 16 2.91 2.67 5.81
N GLY A 17 3.20 1.82 6.78
CA GLY A 17 2.24 0.85 7.29
C GLY A 17 1.12 1.52 8.07
N ASN A 18 0.13 0.74 8.52
CA ASN A 18 -1.04 1.27 9.21
C ASN A 18 -1.03 1.01 10.73
N GLY A 19 0.13 0.69 11.27
CA GLY A 19 0.29 0.48 12.70
C GLY A 19 0.27 1.78 13.51
N PRO A 20 -0.08 1.70 14.82
CA PRO A 20 -0.25 2.86 15.67
C PRO A 20 1.05 3.60 16.01
N SER A 21 2.23 3.00 15.81
CA SER A 21 3.51 3.65 16.08
C SER A 21 3.75 4.91 15.25
N ARG A 22 3.03 5.08 14.12
CA ARG A 22 3.14 6.29 13.30
C ARG A 22 2.17 7.42 13.67
N LYS A 23 1.27 7.21 14.65
CA LYS A 23 0.22 8.19 14.99
C LYS A 23 0.72 9.58 15.37
N ASN A 24 1.90 9.65 15.97
CA ASN A 24 2.48 10.92 16.43
C ASN A 24 3.42 11.54 15.40
N ILE A 25 3.65 10.89 14.27
CA ILE A 25 4.52 11.37 13.22
C ILE A 25 3.73 12.32 12.32
N ASP A 26 4.21 13.54 12.20
CA ASP A 26 3.66 14.53 11.27
C ASP A 26 4.13 14.21 9.84
N ILE A 27 3.32 13.45 9.12
CA ILE A 27 3.65 12.97 7.77
C ILE A 27 3.90 14.14 6.80
N SER A 28 3.25 15.28 7.01
CA SER A 28 3.40 16.45 6.13
C SER A 28 4.79 17.10 6.19
N LYS A 29 5.60 16.70 7.17
CA LYS A 29 6.99 17.20 7.34
C LYS A 29 8.05 16.23 6.83
N LEU A 30 7.65 15.07 6.32
CA LEU A 30 8.61 14.14 5.74
C LEU A 30 9.19 14.75 4.45
N ASP A 31 10.52 14.82 4.39
CA ASP A 31 11.24 15.31 3.22
C ASP A 31 11.70 14.13 2.37
N GLY A 32 10.93 13.80 1.37
CA GLY A 32 11.15 12.66 0.47
C GLY A 32 9.86 12.05 -0.06
N THR A 33 9.99 10.96 -0.81
CA THR A 33 8.83 10.27 -1.38
C THR A 33 8.08 9.47 -0.32
N VAL A 34 6.78 9.70 -0.20
CA VAL A 34 5.91 9.02 0.76
C VAL A 34 5.04 7.98 0.05
N ILE A 35 5.24 6.71 0.39
CA ILE A 35 4.45 5.58 -0.12
C ILE A 35 3.52 5.10 0.98
N GLY A 36 2.22 5.31 0.80
CA GLY A 36 1.20 4.91 1.74
C GLY A 36 0.58 3.54 1.43
N CYS A 37 -0.01 2.89 2.43
CA CYS A 37 -0.68 1.61 2.29
C CYS A 37 -2.19 1.71 2.51
N ASN A 38 -2.96 1.10 1.63
CA ASN A 38 -4.41 0.94 1.77
C ASN A 38 -5.12 2.27 2.13
N ALA A 39 -5.77 2.36 3.28
CA ALA A 39 -6.62 3.48 3.67
C ALA A 39 -5.87 4.77 4.11
N CYS A 40 -4.55 4.84 3.99
CA CYS A 40 -3.78 6.01 4.44
C CYS A 40 -4.19 7.31 3.73
N TYR A 41 -4.76 7.24 2.52
CA TYR A 41 -5.33 8.40 1.80
C TYR A 41 -6.45 9.12 2.56
N ARG A 42 -7.04 8.47 3.57
CA ARG A 42 -8.09 9.06 4.42
C ARG A 42 -7.56 10.11 5.39
N ASP A 43 -6.29 10.02 5.76
CA ASP A 43 -5.65 10.91 6.73
C ASP A 43 -4.78 11.98 6.07
N PHE A 44 -4.13 11.63 4.98
CA PHE A 44 -3.23 12.52 4.25
C PHE A 44 -3.09 12.04 2.80
N THR A 45 -2.50 12.85 1.93
CA THR A 45 -2.26 12.52 0.52
C THR A 45 -0.81 12.06 0.33
N PRO A 46 -0.51 10.74 0.29
CA PRO A 46 0.83 10.27 -0.05
C PRO A 46 1.14 10.54 -1.53
N ASP A 47 2.42 10.53 -1.91
CA ASP A 47 2.82 10.63 -3.31
C ASP A 47 2.42 9.37 -4.10
N VAL A 48 2.50 8.24 -3.43
CA VAL A 48 2.20 6.91 -3.98
C VAL A 48 1.34 6.14 -2.99
N ILE A 49 0.38 5.39 -3.49
CA ILE A 49 -0.43 4.48 -2.68
C ILE A 49 -0.35 3.04 -3.21
N CYS A 50 -0.12 2.10 -2.30
CA CYS A 50 -0.16 0.67 -2.58
C CYS A 50 -1.40 0.06 -1.94
N ALA A 51 -2.18 -0.71 -2.70
CA ALA A 51 -3.35 -1.41 -2.19
C ALA A 51 -3.50 -2.80 -2.83
N THR A 52 -3.86 -3.78 -1.99
CA THR A 52 -4.03 -5.17 -2.40
C THR A 52 -5.48 -5.64 -2.31
N ASP A 53 -6.32 -4.97 -1.55
CA ASP A 53 -7.73 -5.32 -1.34
C ASP A 53 -8.63 -4.55 -2.29
N ALA A 54 -9.48 -5.26 -3.04
CA ALA A 54 -10.35 -4.67 -4.06
C ALA A 54 -11.30 -3.59 -3.50
N GLY A 55 -11.84 -3.77 -2.30
CA GLY A 55 -12.68 -2.77 -1.64
C GLY A 55 -11.93 -1.46 -1.39
N ILE A 56 -10.71 -1.55 -0.87
CA ILE A 56 -9.85 -0.39 -0.64
C ILE A 56 -9.43 0.27 -1.97
N MET A 57 -9.10 -0.53 -3.00
CA MET A 57 -8.76 0.00 -4.32
C MET A 57 -9.94 0.82 -4.91
N SER A 58 -11.16 0.31 -4.77
CA SER A 58 -12.38 1.00 -5.20
C SER A 58 -12.53 2.34 -4.48
N ASP A 59 -12.39 2.34 -3.15
CA ASP A 59 -12.49 3.54 -2.34
C ASP A 59 -11.42 4.59 -2.72
N ILE A 60 -10.19 4.15 -3.02
CA ILE A 60 -9.11 5.04 -3.48
C ILE A 60 -9.52 5.74 -4.78
N ILE A 61 -10.05 4.97 -5.75
CA ILE A 61 -10.51 5.52 -7.02
C ILE A 61 -11.67 6.50 -6.80
N GLU A 62 -12.65 6.13 -5.98
CA GLU A 62 -13.84 6.95 -5.70
C GLU A 62 -13.51 8.22 -4.90
N SER A 63 -12.47 8.19 -4.08
CA SER A 63 -12.02 9.36 -3.31
C SER A 63 -11.48 10.50 -4.18
N GLY A 64 -11.17 10.21 -5.45
CA GLY A 64 -10.51 11.17 -6.33
C GLY A 64 -9.02 11.35 -6.03
N TYR A 65 -8.39 10.40 -5.34
CA TYR A 65 -6.96 10.42 -5.11
C TYR A 65 -6.19 10.59 -6.42
N ASP A 66 -5.27 11.54 -6.47
CA ASP A 66 -4.61 11.99 -7.70
C ASP A 66 -3.16 11.51 -7.86
N GLY A 67 -2.60 10.84 -6.85
CA GLY A 67 -1.26 10.29 -6.86
C GLY A 67 -1.14 8.97 -7.65
N GLN A 68 0.08 8.45 -7.72
CA GLN A 68 0.36 7.17 -8.34
C GLN A 68 -0.20 6.02 -7.48
N CYS A 69 -0.93 5.11 -8.09
CA CYS A 69 -1.45 3.90 -7.44
C CYS A 69 -0.68 2.64 -7.88
N TYR A 70 -0.45 1.74 -6.94
CA TYR A 70 0.00 0.37 -7.21
C TYR A 70 -1.05 -0.60 -6.71
N PHE A 71 -1.68 -1.33 -7.62
CA PHE A 71 -2.76 -2.27 -7.35
C PHE A 71 -2.36 -3.69 -7.70
N THR A 72 -2.97 -4.66 -7.05
CA THR A 72 -2.73 -6.07 -7.34
C THR A 72 -3.00 -6.38 -8.81
N HIS A 73 -2.09 -7.11 -9.43
CA HIS A 73 -2.21 -7.54 -10.83
C HIS A 73 -3.53 -8.29 -11.05
N ASN A 74 -4.17 -8.03 -12.18
CA ASN A 74 -5.47 -8.60 -12.57
C ASN A 74 -6.66 -8.27 -11.64
N SER A 75 -6.50 -7.35 -10.68
CA SER A 75 -7.59 -6.93 -9.80
C SER A 75 -8.31 -5.67 -10.30
N TRP A 76 -7.92 -5.12 -11.42
CA TRP A 76 -8.53 -3.94 -12.01
C TRP A 76 -8.55 -3.99 -13.54
N ASN A 77 -9.52 -3.30 -14.13
CA ASN A 77 -9.66 -3.13 -15.57
C ASN A 77 -10.24 -1.75 -15.88
N LEU A 78 -10.04 -1.28 -17.11
CA LEU A 78 -10.75 -0.10 -17.59
C LEU A 78 -12.25 -0.35 -17.65
N LEU A 79 -13.02 0.62 -17.21
CA LEU A 79 -14.46 0.60 -17.35
C LEU A 79 -14.81 0.58 -18.85
N PRO A 80 -15.56 -0.41 -19.34
CA PRO A 80 -15.96 -0.49 -20.74
C PRO A 80 -16.75 0.75 -21.20
N GLU A 81 -16.61 1.14 -22.45
CA GLU A 81 -17.33 2.31 -22.98
C GLU A 81 -18.85 2.18 -22.83
N GLU A 82 -19.38 0.98 -22.98
CA GLU A 82 -20.80 0.69 -22.81
C GLU A 82 -21.31 0.97 -21.38
N ALA A 83 -20.43 0.93 -20.40
CA ALA A 83 -20.78 1.25 -19.02
C ALA A 83 -21.01 2.75 -18.78
N TYR A 84 -20.56 3.59 -19.70
CA TYR A 84 -20.83 5.04 -19.67
C TYR A 84 -22.15 5.41 -20.36
N ASP A 85 -22.84 4.48 -21.03
CA ASP A 85 -24.14 4.73 -21.64
C ASP A 85 -25.25 4.62 -20.59
N PRO A 86 -25.84 5.72 -20.13
CA PRO A 86 -26.92 5.69 -19.13
C PRO A 86 -28.19 5.03 -19.68
N LEU A 87 -28.35 4.90 -20.99
CA LEU A 87 -29.48 4.23 -21.62
C LEU A 87 -29.27 2.70 -21.68
N ALA A 88 -28.04 2.25 -21.85
CA ALA A 88 -27.68 0.84 -21.81
C ALA A 88 -27.73 0.27 -20.39
N ASN A 89 -27.52 1.10 -19.39
CA ASN A 89 -27.32 0.71 -18.00
C ASN A 89 -28.51 1.01 -17.06
N GLY A 90 -29.47 1.75 -17.52
CA GLY A 90 -30.84 1.87 -17.02
C GLY A 90 -31.12 1.90 -15.54
N THR A 91 -30.34 2.50 -14.66
CA THR A 91 -30.70 2.97 -13.31
C THR A 91 -29.48 3.05 -12.39
N GLU A 92 -29.67 3.66 -11.22
CA GLU A 92 -28.71 3.98 -10.16
C GLU A 92 -27.84 2.80 -9.62
N HIS A 93 -28.13 1.59 -10.04
CA HIS A 93 -27.34 0.40 -9.73
C HIS A 93 -27.01 -0.30 -11.03
N THR A 94 -25.93 0.12 -11.67
CA THR A 94 -25.50 -0.45 -12.93
C THR A 94 -25.04 -1.89 -12.72
N THR A 95 -25.95 -2.82 -12.94
CA THR A 95 -25.60 -4.24 -13.04
C THR A 95 -25.09 -4.46 -14.44
N TYR A 96 -23.79 -4.48 -14.60
CA TYR A 96 -23.16 -4.75 -15.86
C TYR A 96 -23.01 -6.27 -16.03
N ARG A 97 -23.67 -6.84 -16.99
CA ARG A 97 -23.47 -8.22 -17.40
C ARG A 97 -22.34 -8.24 -18.41
N ARG A 98 -21.16 -8.53 -17.95
CA ARG A 98 -20.05 -8.78 -18.84
C ARG A 98 -19.88 -10.27 -19.04
N PHE A 99 -19.75 -10.66 -20.32
CA PHE A 99 -19.48 -12.03 -20.77
C PHE A 99 -20.55 -13.05 -20.41
N ASP A 100 -20.89 -13.81 -21.39
CA ASP A 100 -21.45 -15.18 -21.38
C ASP A 100 -22.17 -15.60 -20.11
N SER A 101 -22.92 -14.72 -19.49
CA SER A 101 -23.83 -15.02 -18.39
C SER A 101 -23.27 -15.39 -17.01
N GLU A 102 -21.97 -15.58 -16.87
CA GLU A 102 -21.40 -16.14 -15.61
C GLU A 102 -20.90 -15.10 -14.61
N TYR A 103 -20.75 -13.84 -15.03
CA TYR A 103 -20.25 -12.78 -14.19
C TYR A 103 -21.27 -11.67 -14.01
N PHE A 104 -21.75 -11.51 -12.78
CA PHE A 104 -22.46 -10.29 -12.41
C PHE A 104 -21.46 -9.24 -11.96
N VAL A 105 -21.27 -8.25 -12.78
CA VAL A 105 -20.55 -7.05 -12.40
C VAL A 105 -21.55 -6.15 -11.69
N TYR A 106 -21.47 -6.11 -10.37
CA TYR A 106 -22.19 -5.16 -9.58
C TYR A 106 -21.34 -3.89 -9.54
N ILE A 107 -21.70 -2.91 -10.33
CA ILE A 107 -21.07 -1.59 -10.24
C ILE A 107 -21.92 -0.75 -9.29
N SER A 108 -21.73 -0.97 -8.02
CA SER A 108 -22.02 0.01 -6.99
C SER A 108 -20.66 0.60 -6.62
N GLY A 109 -20.36 1.81 -7.14
CA GLY A 109 -19.00 2.30 -7.00
C GLY A 109 -17.99 1.38 -7.67
N LEU A 110 -17.79 1.38 -8.91
CA LEU A 110 -16.67 0.78 -9.68
C LEU A 110 -16.20 -0.65 -9.31
N ALA A 111 -16.82 -1.36 -8.39
CA ALA A 111 -16.43 -2.70 -7.99
C ALA A 111 -17.22 -3.78 -8.71
N ALA A 112 -16.53 -4.79 -9.22
CA ALA A 112 -17.10 -5.94 -9.88
C ALA A 112 -16.88 -7.22 -9.08
N ASN A 113 -17.94 -8.00 -8.89
CA ASN A 113 -17.88 -9.27 -8.21
C ASN A 113 -18.03 -10.43 -9.22
N CYS A 114 -17.03 -11.28 -9.29
CA CYS A 114 -17.11 -12.53 -10.02
C CYS A 114 -17.61 -13.64 -9.08
N ILE A 115 -18.83 -14.09 -9.29
CA ILE A 115 -19.50 -15.08 -8.39
C ILE A 115 -18.80 -16.43 -8.42
N GLU A 116 -18.31 -16.87 -9.56
CA GLU A 116 -17.69 -18.20 -9.69
C GLU A 116 -16.33 -18.32 -9.03
N THR A 117 -15.47 -17.31 -9.22
CA THR A 117 -14.11 -17.34 -8.69
C THR A 117 -13.99 -16.65 -7.33
N LYS A 118 -15.08 -16.00 -6.85
CA LYS A 118 -15.05 -15.10 -5.68
C LYS A 118 -13.97 -14.00 -5.78
N SER A 119 -13.57 -13.68 -6.98
CA SER A 119 -12.58 -12.63 -7.25
C SER A 119 -13.30 -11.30 -7.39
N TYR A 120 -12.67 -10.27 -6.88
CA TYR A 120 -13.13 -8.89 -7.04
C TYR A 120 -12.25 -8.19 -8.05
N ILE A 121 -12.87 -7.58 -9.04
CA ILE A 121 -12.21 -6.72 -10.02
C ILE A 121 -12.80 -5.33 -9.88
N ILE A 122 -11.96 -4.32 -9.73
CA ILE A 122 -12.38 -2.94 -9.77
C ILE A 122 -12.35 -2.39 -11.20
N TRP A 123 -13.27 -1.49 -11.48
CA TRP A 123 -13.33 -0.81 -12.76
C TRP A 123 -12.80 0.61 -12.62
N VAL A 124 -11.82 0.91 -13.44
CA VAL A 124 -11.13 2.21 -13.42
C VAL A 124 -11.71 3.10 -14.52
N PRO A 125 -12.14 4.34 -14.22
CA PRO A 125 -12.58 5.29 -15.21
C PRO A 125 -11.50 5.58 -16.24
N LYS A 126 -11.92 5.83 -17.49
CA LYS A 126 -11.02 6.23 -18.57
C LYS A 126 -10.25 7.51 -18.19
N GLY A 127 -8.95 7.47 -18.38
CA GLY A 127 -8.03 8.57 -18.04
C GLY A 127 -7.29 8.36 -16.71
N MET A 128 -7.75 7.46 -15.84
CA MET A 128 -7.04 7.10 -14.63
C MET A 128 -6.03 5.95 -14.79
N GLU A 129 -6.11 5.21 -15.89
CA GLU A 129 -5.24 4.07 -16.19
C GLU A 129 -3.75 4.42 -16.14
N ASN A 130 -3.39 5.64 -16.53
CA ASN A 130 -2.00 6.11 -16.51
C ASN A 130 -1.44 6.31 -15.09
N LYS A 131 -2.31 6.40 -14.09
CA LYS A 131 -1.95 6.53 -12.67
C LYS A 131 -1.86 5.20 -11.95
N ILE A 132 -2.26 4.10 -12.60
CA ILE A 132 -2.30 2.79 -11.97
C ILE A 132 -1.21 1.91 -12.57
N LYS A 133 -0.37 1.37 -11.70
CA LYS A 133 0.61 0.34 -12.01
C LYS A 133 0.24 -0.96 -11.30
N ASN A 134 0.68 -2.07 -11.85
CA ASN A 134 0.54 -3.35 -11.17
C ASN A 134 1.65 -3.53 -10.13
N ILE A 135 1.28 -4.04 -8.98
CA ILE A 135 2.21 -4.67 -8.06
C ILE A 135 2.80 -5.89 -8.80
N GLY A 136 4.08 -6.11 -8.69
CA GLY A 136 4.75 -7.22 -9.37
C GLY A 136 4.20 -8.59 -8.99
N GLU A 137 4.25 -9.55 -9.92
CA GLU A 137 3.80 -10.92 -9.67
C GLU A 137 4.64 -11.64 -8.60
N GLU A 138 5.89 -11.22 -8.42
CA GLU A 138 6.85 -11.74 -7.44
C GLU A 138 6.43 -11.50 -5.97
N VAL A 139 5.52 -10.56 -5.75
CA VAL A 139 4.98 -10.19 -4.43
C VAL A 139 3.47 -10.45 -4.29
N LEU A 140 2.90 -11.25 -5.18
CA LEU A 140 1.54 -11.75 -5.00
C LEU A 140 1.43 -12.47 -3.65
N GLU A 141 0.34 -12.28 -2.96
CA GLU A 141 0.07 -12.81 -1.62
C GLU A 141 0.90 -12.19 -0.47
N TRP A 142 1.70 -11.17 -0.77
CA TRP A 142 2.38 -10.42 0.29
C TRP A 142 1.44 -9.42 0.97
N SER A 143 1.78 -9.03 2.20
CA SER A 143 1.06 -7.94 2.85
C SER A 143 1.22 -6.64 2.07
N THR A 144 0.23 -5.77 2.13
CA THR A 144 0.30 -4.47 1.44
C THR A 144 1.52 -3.66 1.87
N GLY A 145 1.88 -3.70 3.17
CA GLY A 145 3.07 -3.01 3.68
C GLY A 145 4.37 -3.54 3.08
N THR A 146 4.50 -4.86 2.96
CA THR A 146 5.70 -5.47 2.35
C THR A 146 5.74 -5.29 0.85
N SER A 147 4.59 -5.29 0.18
CA SER A 147 4.50 -4.93 -1.24
C SER A 147 4.90 -3.49 -1.49
N ALA A 148 4.46 -2.56 -0.62
CA ALA A 148 4.88 -1.16 -0.69
C ALA A 148 6.38 -0.98 -0.45
N LEU A 149 6.97 -1.74 0.48
CA LEU A 149 8.42 -1.73 0.71
C LEU A 149 9.19 -2.25 -0.51
N HIS A 150 8.73 -3.32 -1.14
CA HIS A 150 9.31 -3.83 -2.37
C HIS A 150 9.24 -2.79 -3.50
N ILE A 151 8.08 -2.13 -3.69
CA ILE A 151 7.88 -1.08 -4.67
C ILE A 151 8.81 0.11 -4.38
N ALA A 152 8.97 0.51 -3.12
CA ALA A 152 9.90 1.55 -2.71
C ALA A 152 11.30 1.26 -3.24
N CYS A 153 11.81 0.07 -2.97
CA CYS A 153 13.15 -0.34 -3.40
C CYS A 153 13.29 -0.48 -4.92
N ARG A 154 12.26 -0.97 -5.60
CA ARG A 154 12.32 -1.24 -7.04
C ARG A 154 12.18 0.02 -7.90
N ASP A 155 11.25 0.91 -7.53
CA ASP A 155 10.80 1.98 -8.42
C ASP A 155 11.17 3.40 -7.94
N PHE A 156 11.56 3.56 -6.66
CA PHE A 156 11.79 4.87 -6.04
C PHE A 156 13.18 5.05 -5.46
N THR A 157 14.05 4.06 -5.53
CA THR A 157 15.45 4.20 -5.14
C THR A 157 16.34 4.12 -6.38
N CYS A 158 17.18 5.13 -6.59
CA CYS A 158 18.00 5.25 -7.80
C CYS A 158 19.50 5.16 -7.54
N ASN A 159 19.96 5.31 -6.29
CA ASN A 159 21.37 5.43 -5.90
C ASN A 159 21.73 4.54 -4.72
N ASP A 160 23.02 4.14 -4.68
CA ASP A 160 23.60 3.27 -3.66
C ASP A 160 23.74 3.99 -2.32
N TYR A 161 22.87 4.56 -1.66
CA TYR A 161 22.96 5.16 -0.30
C TYR A 161 21.64 5.80 0.12
N GLU A 162 20.58 5.55 -0.59
CA GLU A 162 19.27 6.03 -0.20
C GLU A 162 18.77 5.36 1.07
N LYS A 163 17.99 6.09 1.82
CA LYS A 163 17.37 5.60 3.05
C LYS A 163 15.89 5.28 2.80
N VAL A 164 15.51 4.09 3.20
CA VAL A 164 14.12 3.63 3.19
C VAL A 164 13.62 3.54 4.62
N TYR A 165 12.67 4.37 4.98
CA TYR A 165 12.09 4.41 6.32
C TYR A 165 10.82 3.58 6.39
N LEU A 166 10.71 2.72 7.41
CA LEU A 166 9.53 1.92 7.71
C LEU A 166 8.80 2.54 8.90
N LEU A 167 7.60 3.08 8.68
CA LEU A 167 6.78 3.73 9.68
C LEU A 167 5.46 2.95 9.85
N GLY A 168 5.07 2.65 11.09
CA GLY A 168 3.80 1.94 11.33
C GLY A 168 3.82 0.45 10.96
N PHE A 169 4.97 -0.19 11.04
CA PHE A 169 5.13 -1.64 10.86
C PHE A 169 5.11 -2.35 12.23
N ASP A 170 3.93 -2.44 12.86
CA ASP A 170 3.74 -2.79 14.27
C ASP A 170 3.27 -4.23 14.52
N HIS A 171 3.55 -5.16 13.63
CA HIS A 171 2.99 -6.51 13.69
C HIS A 171 3.71 -7.48 14.66
N HIS A 172 4.77 -7.03 15.36
CA HIS A 172 5.63 -7.93 16.15
C HIS A 172 5.04 -8.44 17.46
N ASN A 173 4.10 -7.72 18.05
CA ASN A 173 3.61 -8.02 19.40
C ASN A 173 2.34 -8.87 19.47
N ASN A 174 2.08 -9.70 18.47
CA ASN A 174 0.85 -10.51 18.37
C ASN A 174 -0.47 -9.71 18.39
N TYR A 175 -0.41 -8.39 18.23
CA TYR A 175 -1.55 -7.52 18.12
C TYR A 175 -1.68 -7.03 16.71
N TYR A 176 -2.79 -7.36 16.06
CA TYR A 176 -3.23 -6.60 14.92
C TYR A 176 -3.81 -5.28 15.43
N ASP A 177 -2.95 -4.32 15.63
CA ASP A 177 -3.36 -2.96 15.92
C ASP A 177 -3.15 -2.12 14.64
N ASN A 178 -4.26 -1.71 14.06
CA ASN A 178 -4.29 -0.91 12.85
C ASN A 178 -5.07 0.36 13.14
N ILE A 179 -4.56 1.51 12.74
CA ILE A 179 -5.19 2.81 13.03
C ILE A 179 -6.57 2.97 12.41
N TYR A 180 -6.91 2.16 11.38
CA TYR A 180 -8.21 2.13 10.71
C TYR A 180 -9.13 1.01 11.21
N THR A 181 -8.77 0.30 12.27
CA THR A 181 -9.62 -0.71 12.90
C THR A 181 -11.01 -0.12 13.19
N ASP A 182 -12.06 -0.92 13.01
CA ASP A 182 -13.47 -0.52 13.14
C ASP A 182 -13.96 0.45 12.04
N THR A 183 -13.20 0.66 10.98
CA THR A 183 -13.63 1.42 9.81
C THR A 183 -13.97 0.51 8.63
N GLU A 184 -14.53 1.06 7.55
CA GLU A 184 -14.89 0.32 6.36
C GLU A 184 -13.67 -0.41 5.76
N HIS A 185 -13.86 -1.67 5.35
CA HIS A 185 -12.86 -2.63 4.86
C HIS A 185 -11.82 -3.08 5.91
N TYR A 186 -11.94 -2.67 7.17
CA TYR A 186 -11.08 -3.13 8.27
C TYR A 186 -11.87 -3.90 9.31
N PHE A 187 -11.21 -4.91 9.88
CA PHE A 187 -11.84 -5.74 10.90
C PHE A 187 -12.05 -4.97 12.19
N SER A 188 -13.14 -5.33 12.89
CA SER A 188 -13.37 -4.90 14.25
C SER A 188 -12.31 -5.48 15.20
N LYS A 189 -11.96 -4.72 16.22
CA LYS A 189 -11.08 -5.15 17.33
C LYS A 189 -11.55 -6.45 17.99
N ASP A 190 -12.86 -6.66 18.00
CA ASP A 190 -13.50 -7.85 18.58
C ASP A 190 -13.59 -9.03 17.60
N SER A 191 -12.99 -8.92 16.42
CA SER A 191 -13.06 -9.96 15.42
C SER A 191 -12.27 -11.20 15.83
N LYS A 192 -12.94 -12.36 15.89
CA LYS A 192 -12.31 -13.66 16.16
C LYS A 192 -11.29 -14.11 15.10
N ARG A 193 -11.18 -13.38 13.99
CA ARG A 193 -10.16 -13.65 12.96
C ARG A 193 -8.75 -13.27 13.40
N VAL A 194 -8.61 -12.44 14.43
CA VAL A 194 -7.30 -12.03 14.97
C VAL A 194 -6.45 -13.22 15.41
N ASP A 195 -7.05 -14.31 15.92
CA ASP A 195 -6.32 -15.51 16.36
C ASP A 195 -5.70 -16.32 15.21
N GLY A 196 -6.25 -16.28 14.00
CA GLY A 196 -5.72 -16.97 12.83
C GLY A 196 -4.49 -16.29 12.20
N TRP A 197 -4.27 -15.02 12.50
CA TRP A 197 -3.26 -14.19 11.84
C TRP A 197 -1.86 -14.28 12.44
N LYS A 198 -1.72 -14.91 13.60
CA LYS A 198 -0.39 -15.11 14.24
C LYS A 198 0.62 -15.82 13.31
N ALA A 199 0.15 -16.72 12.47
CA ALA A 199 0.99 -17.40 11.48
C ALA A 199 1.39 -16.48 10.32
N GLU A 200 0.54 -15.52 9.97
CA GLU A 200 0.76 -14.57 8.88
C GLU A 200 1.79 -13.51 9.26
N TYR A 201 1.82 -13.06 10.52
CA TYR A 201 2.82 -12.07 10.98
C TYR A 201 4.26 -12.58 10.85
N ASN A 202 4.50 -13.85 11.19
CA ASN A 202 5.81 -14.45 10.97
C ASN A 202 6.19 -14.50 9.49
N ASN A 203 5.19 -14.51 8.61
CA ASN A 203 5.42 -14.46 7.18
C ASN A 203 5.75 -13.03 6.71
N TRP A 204 5.10 -12.01 7.29
CA TRP A 204 5.39 -10.62 6.99
C TRP A 204 6.81 -10.21 7.36
N ASP A 205 7.31 -10.63 8.54
CA ASP A 205 8.71 -10.43 8.90
C ASP A 205 9.65 -11.04 7.87
N LYS A 206 9.41 -12.28 7.45
CA LYS A 206 10.21 -12.93 6.42
C LYS A 206 10.19 -12.19 5.08
N GLN A 207 9.03 -11.65 4.71
CA GLN A 207 8.89 -10.85 3.49
C GLN A 207 9.69 -9.54 3.60
N ILE A 208 9.58 -8.82 4.72
CA ILE A 208 10.34 -7.59 4.97
C ILE A 208 11.85 -7.87 4.94
N PHE A 209 12.31 -8.91 5.65
CA PHE A 209 13.73 -9.24 5.71
C PHE A 209 14.26 -9.67 4.35
N LYS A 210 13.46 -10.41 3.57
CA LYS A 210 13.82 -10.74 2.19
C LYS A 210 14.06 -9.50 1.35
N VAL A 211 13.18 -8.50 1.40
CA VAL A 211 13.38 -7.24 0.67
C VAL A 211 14.66 -6.55 1.12
N ILE A 212 14.91 -6.47 2.43
CA ILE A 212 16.12 -5.82 2.97
C ILE A 212 17.41 -6.53 2.52
N GLU A 213 17.41 -7.87 2.53
CA GLU A 213 18.54 -8.70 2.11
C GLU A 213 18.81 -8.60 0.60
N GLU A 214 17.77 -8.46 -0.21
CA GLU A 214 17.86 -8.29 -1.66
C GLU A 214 18.38 -6.91 -2.08
N HIS A 215 18.40 -5.94 -1.16
CA HIS A 215 18.86 -4.56 -1.40
C HIS A 215 19.99 -4.13 -0.45
N PRO A 216 21.16 -4.80 -0.48
CA PRO A 216 22.23 -4.56 0.50
C PRO A 216 22.88 -3.17 0.41
N ALA A 217 22.70 -2.47 -0.70
CA ALA A 217 23.22 -1.10 -0.89
C ALA A 217 22.34 -0.04 -0.23
N LEU A 218 21.05 -0.32 0.02
CA LEU A 218 20.13 0.60 0.67
C LEU A 218 20.26 0.53 2.19
N GLN A 219 19.98 1.65 2.87
CA GLN A 219 19.84 1.71 4.31
C GLN A 219 18.36 1.69 4.69
N PHE A 220 17.97 0.74 5.51
CA PHE A 220 16.60 0.64 6.04
C PHE A 220 16.56 1.15 7.47
N VAL A 221 15.61 2.03 7.76
CA VAL A 221 15.43 2.61 9.08
C VAL A 221 14.02 2.30 9.58
N TRP A 222 13.93 1.41 10.56
CA TRP A 222 12.65 1.07 11.18
C TRP A 222 12.35 2.03 12.33
N ILE A 223 11.29 2.79 12.18
CA ILE A 223 10.90 3.79 13.16
C ILE A 223 9.97 3.16 14.20
N ASN A 224 10.30 3.39 15.47
CA ASN A 224 9.55 2.91 16.62
C ASN A 224 9.33 1.39 16.61
N TYR A 225 10.38 0.61 16.29
CA TYR A 225 10.31 -0.85 16.35
C TYR A 225 9.84 -1.34 17.74
N ARG A 226 8.89 -2.24 17.79
CA ARG A 226 8.23 -2.70 19.03
C ARG A 226 8.42 -4.18 19.35
N GLY A 227 9.21 -4.90 18.57
CA GLY A 227 9.54 -6.30 18.86
C GLY A 227 10.54 -6.43 20.02
N ASP A 228 10.56 -7.59 20.67
CA ASP A 228 11.49 -7.88 21.77
C ASP A 228 12.95 -7.88 21.33
N ASP A 229 13.21 -8.47 20.15
CA ASP A 229 14.54 -8.58 19.56
C ASP A 229 14.58 -7.88 18.19
N PHE A 230 15.39 -6.82 18.07
CA PHE A 230 15.60 -6.15 16.80
C PHE A 230 16.41 -7.03 15.84
N PRO A 231 15.98 -7.21 14.57
CA PRO A 231 16.67 -8.06 13.60
C PRO A 231 18.10 -7.58 13.30
N LYS A 232 19.05 -8.51 13.24
CA LYS A 232 20.45 -8.21 13.00
C LYS A 232 20.78 -8.33 11.50
N LEU A 233 20.36 -7.34 10.73
CA LEU A 233 20.75 -7.19 9.32
C LEU A 233 21.73 -6.01 9.19
N PRO A 234 22.77 -6.12 8.34
CA PRO A 234 23.86 -5.13 8.28
C PRO A 234 23.41 -3.74 7.82
N ASN A 235 22.32 -3.67 7.08
CA ASN A 235 21.75 -2.46 6.50
C ASN A 235 20.39 -2.07 7.10
N LEU A 236 20.01 -2.67 8.25
CA LEU A 236 18.78 -2.35 8.96
C LEU A 236 19.09 -1.69 10.31
N PHE A 237 18.48 -0.55 10.57
CA PHE A 237 18.66 0.28 11.76
C PHE A 237 17.31 0.53 12.43
N SER A 238 17.30 0.65 13.78
CA SER A 238 16.13 1.13 14.52
C SER A 238 16.36 2.53 15.02
N LYS A 239 15.35 3.38 14.89
CA LYS A 239 15.32 4.73 15.42
C LYS A 239 13.96 5.02 16.04
N ASP A 240 13.90 6.00 16.93
CA ASP A 240 12.62 6.55 17.37
C ASP A 240 12.17 7.73 16.48
N GLU A 241 10.90 8.13 16.64
CA GLU A 241 10.29 9.17 15.80
C GLU A 241 10.98 10.54 15.89
N THR A 242 11.67 10.83 17.00
CA THR A 242 12.35 12.12 17.19
C THR A 242 13.61 12.23 16.33
N GLU A 243 14.15 11.11 15.90
CA GLU A 243 15.36 11.05 15.08
C GLU A 243 15.11 11.21 13.57
N ILE A 244 13.84 11.13 13.13
CA ILE A 244 13.47 11.33 11.71
C ILE A 244 13.85 12.75 11.27
N TRP A 245 13.70 13.72 12.17
CA TRP A 245 13.88 15.15 11.89
C TRP A 245 15.33 15.64 12.01
N GLN A 246 16.26 14.74 12.32
CA GLN A 246 17.68 15.06 12.53
C GLN A 246 18.56 14.58 11.36
N ALA A 247 17.95 14.12 10.27
CA ALA A 247 18.65 13.53 9.12
C ALA A 247 18.94 14.56 8.02
#